data_db30424685c3622388d2a298773dcd38
#
_entry.id   db30424685c3622388d2a298773dcd38
#
_cell.length_a   1.000
_cell.length_b   1.000
_cell.length_c   1.000
_cell.angle_alpha   90.00
_cell.angle_beta   90.00
_cell.angle_gamma   90.00
#
_symmetry.space_group_name_H-M   'P 1'
#
loop_
_entity.id
_entity.type
_entity.pdbx_description
1 polymer ?
#
loop_
_entity_poly.entity_id
_entity_poly.type
_entity_poly.pdbx_seq_one_letter_code
_entity_poly.pdbx_strand_id
1 'polypeptide(L)' 'MIFRQLFDSVSGTYSYLLASRAGGEAMILDPVLERVDRYCQLLRELDLKLVKAVDTHLHADHVTDRKSVV' A
#
# COMPACT_ATOMS: atom_id res chain seq x y z
N MET A 1 -3.93 3.96 16.62
CA MET A 1 -3.99 3.46 15.24
C MET A 1 -3.41 4.49 14.28
N ILE A 2 -2.64 4.05 13.33
CA ILE A 2 -2.05 4.93 12.31
C ILE A 2 -2.83 4.77 11.03
N PHE A 3 -3.24 5.89 10.45
CA PHE A 3 -3.96 5.92 9.19
C PHE A 3 -3.40 7.04 8.33
N ARG A 4 -2.99 6.70 7.12
CA ARG A 4 -2.47 7.69 6.16
C ARG A 4 -3.17 7.51 4.83
N GLN A 5 -3.70 8.60 4.32
CA GLN A 5 -4.27 8.62 2.99
C GLN A 5 -3.21 9.18 2.03
N LEU A 6 -2.92 8.43 0.98
CA LEU A 6 -1.89 8.78 0.02
C LEU A 6 -2.53 8.98 -1.34
N PHE A 7 -2.27 10.12 -1.96
CA PHE A 7 -2.85 10.44 -3.25
C PHE A 7 -1.76 10.49 -4.31
N ASP A 8 -1.98 9.79 -5.40
CA ASP A 8 -1.12 9.87 -6.58
C ASP A 8 -1.81 10.70 -7.64
N SER A 9 -1.28 11.89 -7.90
CA SER A 9 -1.91 12.83 -8.83
C SER A 9 -1.81 12.36 -10.27
N VAL A 10 -0.83 11.53 -10.59
CA VAL A 10 -0.67 11.04 -11.96
C VAL A 10 -1.77 10.07 -12.34
N SER A 11 -2.04 9.12 -11.47
CA SER A 11 -3.07 8.11 -11.72
C SER A 11 -4.43 8.49 -11.16
N GLY A 12 -4.48 9.50 -10.29
CA GLY A 12 -5.71 9.88 -9.62
C GLY A 12 -6.17 8.86 -8.58
N THR A 13 -5.24 8.08 -8.06
CA THR A 13 -5.53 6.98 -7.15
C THR A 13 -5.26 7.36 -5.71
N TYR A 14 -6.17 6.98 -4.84
CA TYR A 14 -5.96 7.07 -3.40
C TYR A 14 -5.54 5.72 -2.87
N SER A 15 -4.47 5.75 -2.07
CA SER A 15 -4.00 4.56 -1.36
C SER A 15 -4.07 4.84 0.12
N TYR A 16 -4.21 3.78 0.91
CA TYR A 16 -4.38 3.93 2.36
C TYR A 16 -3.42 3.03 3.09
N LEU A 17 -2.71 3.61 4.05
CA LEU A 17 -1.81 2.86 4.92
C LEU A 17 -2.44 2.79 6.31
N LEU A 18 -2.56 1.58 6.82
CA LEU A 18 -3.16 1.33 8.12
C LEU A 18 -2.22 0.52 8.99
N ALA A 19 -2.09 0.91 10.24
CA ALA A 19 -1.28 0.18 11.19
C ALA A 19 -1.90 0.33 12.58
N SER A 20 -1.72 -0.69 13.42
CA SER A 20 -2.27 -0.64 14.75
C SER A 20 -1.50 0.34 15.64
N ARG A 21 -0.19 0.47 15.40
CA ARG A 21 0.66 1.37 16.20
C ARG A 21 1.99 1.55 15.49
N ALA A 22 2.72 2.58 15.90
CA ALA A 22 4.08 2.78 15.43
C ALA A 22 4.94 1.60 15.89
N GLY A 23 5.83 1.16 15.02
CA GLY A 23 6.67 0.01 15.33
C GLY A 23 5.98 -1.33 15.11
N GLY A 24 4.73 -1.32 14.70
CA GLY A 24 3.95 -2.53 14.48
C GLY A 24 3.85 -2.93 13.02
N GLU A 25 2.82 -3.73 12.74
CA GLU A 25 2.55 -4.21 11.39
C GLU A 25 1.58 -3.29 10.67
N ALA A 26 1.73 -3.23 9.35
CA ALA A 26 0.93 -2.33 8.54
C ALA A 26 0.33 -3.06 7.34
N MET A 27 -0.76 -2.51 6.86
CA MET A 27 -1.44 -2.95 5.65
C MET A 27 -1.61 -1.75 4.74
N ILE A 28 -1.44 -1.97 3.44
CA ILE A 28 -1.66 -0.92 2.45
C ILE A 28 -2.78 -1.32 1.51
N LEU A 29 -3.65 -0.36 1.20
CA LEU A 29 -4.78 -0.57 0.30
C LEU A 29 -4.53 0.17 -1.00
N ASP A 30 -4.76 -0.51 -2.11
CA ASP A 30 -4.67 0.06 -3.46
C ASP A 30 -3.34 0.75 -3.74
N PRO A 31 -2.21 0.08 -3.51
CA PRO A 31 -0.93 0.71 -3.77
C PRO A 31 -0.71 0.94 -5.26
N VAL A 32 -0.04 2.05 -5.57
CA VAL A 32 0.37 2.38 -6.92
C VAL A 32 1.81 1.91 -7.09
N LEU A 33 2.04 1.03 -8.06
CA LEU A 33 3.35 0.42 -8.22
C LEU A 33 4.46 1.44 -8.45
N GLU A 34 4.14 2.52 -9.15
CA GLU A 34 5.12 3.56 -9.41
C GLU A 34 5.50 4.35 -8.15
N ARG A 35 4.82 4.11 -7.05
CA ARG A 35 5.07 4.83 -5.79
C ARG A 35 5.60 3.93 -4.69
N VAL A 36 6.11 2.76 -5.05
CA VAL A 36 6.64 1.81 -4.07
C VAL A 36 7.74 2.44 -3.22
N ASP A 37 8.60 3.23 -3.84
CA ASP A 37 9.69 3.89 -3.08
C ASP A 37 9.14 4.78 -1.99
N ARG A 38 8.07 5.51 -2.29
CA ARG A 38 7.45 6.39 -1.32
C ARG A 38 6.82 5.60 -0.18
N TYR A 39 6.19 4.48 -0.49
CA TYR A 39 5.61 3.64 0.55
C TYR A 39 6.70 3.08 1.45
N CYS A 40 7.79 2.62 0.88
CA CYS A 40 8.90 2.10 1.66
C CYS A 40 9.48 3.17 2.58
N GLN A 41 9.61 4.38 2.08
CA GLN A 41 10.10 5.49 2.90
C GLN A 41 9.17 5.75 4.07
N LEU A 42 7.86 5.78 3.81
CA LEU A 42 6.88 6.02 4.86
C LEU A 42 6.92 4.92 5.92
N LEU A 43 7.03 3.68 5.48
CA LEU A 43 7.11 2.56 6.40
C LEU A 43 8.34 2.68 7.30
N ARG A 44 9.47 3.10 6.75
CA ARG A 44 10.68 3.27 7.54
C ARG A 44 10.53 4.42 8.53
N GLU A 45 9.92 5.51 8.10
CA GLU A 45 9.74 6.66 8.97
C GLU A 45 8.84 6.35 10.17
N LEU A 46 7.85 5.52 9.96
CA LEU A 46 6.93 5.13 11.01
C LEU A 46 7.35 3.83 11.70
N ASP A 47 8.48 3.27 11.28
CA ASP A 47 8.99 2.01 11.83
C ASP A 47 7.94 0.90 11.73
N LEU A 48 7.35 0.77 10.56
CA LEU A 48 6.31 -0.21 10.32
C LEU A 48 6.81 -1.34 9.44
N LYS A 49 6.25 -2.52 9.66
CA LYS A 49 6.51 -3.68 8.82
C LYS A 49 5.26 -3.97 7.99
N LEU A 50 5.41 -3.90 6.68
CA LEU A 50 4.29 -4.18 5.79
C LEU A 50 4.04 -5.68 5.73
N VAL A 51 2.83 -6.08 6.09
CA VAL A 51 2.48 -7.50 6.11
C VAL A 51 1.41 -7.85 5.09
N LYS A 52 0.73 -6.85 4.53
CA LYS A 52 -0.34 -7.13 3.59
C LYS A 52 -0.55 -5.96 2.65
N ALA A 53 -0.76 -6.27 1.38
CA ALA A 53 -1.16 -5.30 0.38
C ALA A 53 -2.46 -5.79 -0.24
N VAL A 54 -3.46 -4.92 -0.28
CA VAL A 54 -4.79 -5.26 -0.77
C VAL A 54 -5.16 -4.36 -1.92
N ASP A 55 -5.67 -4.95 -2.99
CA ASP A 55 -6.15 -4.23 -4.15
C ASP A 55 -7.67 -4.34 -4.19
N THR A 56 -8.35 -3.24 -3.97
CA THR A 56 -9.81 -3.24 -3.96
C THR A 56 -10.40 -3.06 -5.35
N HIS A 57 -9.57 -2.70 -6.32
CA HIS A 57 -10.02 -2.54 -7.70
C HIS A 57 -9.73 -3.81 -8.47
N LEU A 58 -10.73 -4.30 -9.16
CA LEU A 58 -10.58 -5.52 -9.94
C LEU A 58 -10.17 -5.16 -11.36
N HIS A 59 -8.93 -5.44 -11.68
CA HIS A 59 -8.40 -5.26 -13.02
C HIS A 59 -7.99 -6.62 -13.56
N ALA A 60 -8.66 -7.08 -14.60
CA ALA A 60 -8.48 -8.45 -15.07
C ALA A 60 -7.02 -8.77 -15.39
N ASP A 61 -6.36 -7.86 -16.05
CA ASP A 61 -4.96 -8.08 -16.44
C ASP A 61 -4.04 -8.02 -15.23
N HIS A 62 -4.36 -7.22 -14.25
CA HIS A 62 -3.56 -7.11 -13.04
C HIS A 62 -3.79 -8.28 -12.10
N VAL A 63 -4.99 -8.80 -12.09
CA VAL A 63 -5.33 -9.91 -11.21
C VAL A 63 -4.45 -11.11 -11.51
N THR A 64 -4.22 -11.37 -12.79
CA THR A 64 -3.38 -12.50 -13.17
C THR A 64 -1.99 -12.37 -12.59
N ASP A 65 -1.42 -11.20 -12.67
CA ASP A 65 -0.09 -10.98 -12.15
C ASP A 65 -0.04 -11.13 -10.65
N ARG A 66 -1.03 -10.65 -9.96
CA ARG A 66 -1.06 -10.76 -8.51
C ARG A 66 -1.16 -12.20 -8.06
N LYS A 67 -1.92 -12.99 -8.76
CA LYS A 67 -2.07 -14.38 -8.40
C LYS A 67 -0.75 -15.11 -8.48
N SER A 68 0.07 -14.75 -9.41
CA SER A 68 1.37 -15.39 -9.54
C SER A 68 2.30 -14.95 -8.43
N VAL A 69 2.06 -13.81 -7.84
CA VAL A 69 2.90 -13.30 -6.77
C VAL A 69 2.49 -13.86 -5.43
N VAL A 70 1.22 -13.99 -5.24
CA VAL A 70 0.71 -14.50 -3.99
C VAL A 70 0.89 -15.98 -3.92
#